data_8451d4c2d0d9efec6d245e58d94570f5
#
_entry.id   8451d4c2d0d9efec6d245e58d94570f5
#
_cell.length_a   1.000
_cell.length_b   1.000
_cell.length_c   1.000
_cell.angle_alpha   90.00
_cell.angle_beta   90.00
_cell.angle_gamma   90.00
#
_symmetry.space_group_name_H-M   'P 1'
#
loop_
_entity.id
_entity.type
_entity.pdbx_description
1 polymer ?
#
loop_
_entity_poly.entity_id
_entity_poly.type
_entity_poly.pdbx_seq_one_letter_code
_entity_poly.pdbx_strand_id
1 'polypeptide(L)'
;ADPAVRVYAGGRIKHMTTAMNEVLGRHFGRVDVTHARQKSRVLIASQPLPSEPPMIAREFHTDLGIWVCATGATFAGTRIDIGTRALLAVLPTVAPDATTAADLGCGSGVVAAVLAQARPELAVLASDVSAGAVASARVTAEANALTNVTVTRDDALGDQPDASLDLVVLNPPFHLGATVHTGAASKLFAAAARVLKQGGELVTVYNSHLGYRAELTRVVGPTDELSRTSKFTVTRSRKN
;
A
#
# COMPACT_ATOMS: atom_id res chain seq x y z
N ALA A 1 11.87 18.72 14.95
CA ALA A 1 10.80 19.27 14.09
C ALA A 1 11.01 20.78 13.92
N ASP A 2 10.64 21.35 12.77
CA ASP A 2 10.62 22.79 12.56
C ASP A 2 9.66 23.43 13.58
N PRO A 3 10.11 24.41 14.39
CA PRO A 3 9.25 25.08 15.40
C PRO A 3 8.05 25.80 14.78
N ALA A 4 8.08 26.10 13.49
CA ALA A 4 6.97 26.72 12.76
C ALA A 4 5.86 25.74 12.36
N VAL A 5 6.06 24.43 12.51
CA VAL A 5 5.06 23.41 12.15
C VAL A 5 3.76 23.62 12.91
N ARG A 6 2.67 23.60 12.18
CA ARG A 6 1.30 23.58 12.70
C ARG A 6 0.51 22.45 12.08
N VAL A 7 -0.34 21.81 12.87
CA VAL A 7 -1.28 20.77 12.42
C VAL A 7 -2.69 21.29 12.54
N TYR A 8 -3.46 21.17 11.47
CA TYR A 8 -4.88 21.51 11.42
C TYR A 8 -5.68 20.23 11.21
N ALA A 9 -6.38 19.77 12.25
CA ALA A 9 -7.21 18.57 12.22
C ALA A 9 -8.70 18.97 12.22
N GLY A 10 -9.34 18.98 11.07
CA GLY A 10 -10.74 19.32 10.89
C GLY A 10 -11.66 18.10 10.88
N GLY A 11 -12.83 18.21 11.50
CA GLY A 11 -13.82 17.14 11.48
C GLY A 11 -15.20 17.57 11.97
N ARG A 12 -16.21 16.71 11.69
CA ARG A 12 -17.54 16.90 12.29
C ARG A 12 -17.48 16.58 13.77
N ILE A 13 -18.10 17.42 14.60
CA ILE A 13 -18.08 17.32 16.06
C ILE A 13 -18.49 15.94 16.54
N LYS A 14 -19.49 15.30 15.93
CA LYS A 14 -19.97 13.97 16.30
C LYS A 14 -18.91 12.85 16.14
N HIS A 15 -17.83 13.11 15.41
CA HIS A 15 -16.71 12.17 15.20
C HIS A 15 -15.42 12.61 15.90
N MET A 16 -15.46 13.74 16.61
CA MET A 16 -14.32 14.27 17.35
C MET A 16 -14.48 13.97 18.84
N THR A 17 -13.47 13.38 19.42
CA THR A 17 -13.42 13.07 20.85
C THR A 17 -12.33 13.88 21.56
N THR A 18 -12.41 14.04 22.87
CA THR A 18 -11.38 14.70 23.69
C THR A 18 -10.03 13.98 23.60
N ALA A 19 -10.02 12.67 23.35
CA ALA A 19 -8.80 11.90 23.13
C ALA A 19 -7.94 12.44 21.98
N MET A 20 -8.55 13.08 20.96
CA MET A 20 -7.78 13.74 19.89
C MET A 20 -6.93 14.91 20.42
N ASN A 21 -7.46 15.69 21.36
CA ASN A 21 -6.72 16.77 22.00
C ASN A 21 -5.57 16.23 22.85
N GLU A 22 -5.81 15.14 23.58
CA GLU A 22 -4.79 14.48 24.39
C GLU A 22 -3.65 13.93 23.53
N VAL A 23 -3.97 13.27 22.41
CA VAL A 23 -2.96 12.76 21.48
C VAL A 23 -2.14 13.91 20.89
N LEU A 24 -2.78 14.99 20.43
CA LEU A 24 -2.06 16.16 19.94
C LEU A 24 -1.21 16.81 21.03
N GLY A 25 -1.72 16.91 22.26
CA GLY A 25 -0.99 17.48 23.40
C GLY A 25 0.26 16.70 23.83
N ARG A 26 0.39 15.42 23.46
CA ARG A 26 1.63 14.64 23.68
C ARG A 26 2.77 15.07 22.76
N HIS A 27 2.45 15.69 21.62
CA HIS A 27 3.42 16.04 20.59
C HIS A 27 3.54 17.54 20.35
N PHE A 28 2.61 18.33 20.90
CA PHE A 28 2.57 19.79 20.72
C PHE A 28 2.33 20.49 22.05
N GLY A 29 3.08 21.54 22.33
CA GLY A 29 2.95 22.33 23.57
C GLY A 29 1.65 23.16 23.62
N ARG A 30 0.97 23.33 22.49
CA ARG A 30 -0.30 24.06 22.42
C ARG A 30 -1.28 23.43 21.47
N VAL A 31 -2.53 23.23 21.94
CA VAL A 31 -3.67 22.73 21.15
C VAL A 31 -4.86 23.67 21.34
N ASP A 32 -5.17 24.43 20.31
CA ASP A 32 -6.32 25.31 20.26
C ASP A 32 -7.50 24.61 19.56
N VAL A 33 -8.72 24.98 19.94
CA VAL A 33 -9.96 24.42 19.37
C VAL A 33 -10.80 25.58 18.83
N THR A 34 -11.15 25.56 17.55
CA THR A 34 -12.02 26.60 16.98
C THR A 34 -13.45 26.48 17.44
N HIS A 35 -14.19 27.58 17.38
CA HIS A 35 -15.64 27.53 17.51
C HIS A 35 -16.25 26.62 16.43
N ALA A 36 -17.36 25.98 16.81
CA ALA A 36 -18.10 25.11 15.89
C ALA A 36 -18.73 25.94 14.77
N ARG A 37 -18.56 25.51 13.51
CA ARG A 37 -19.25 26.07 12.33
C ARG A 37 -19.76 24.90 11.49
N GLN A 38 -21.04 24.94 11.10
CA GLN A 38 -21.70 23.89 10.31
C GLN A 38 -21.49 22.46 10.88
N LYS A 39 -21.62 22.33 12.21
CA LYS A 39 -21.40 21.07 12.95
C LYS A 39 -19.96 20.51 12.81
N SER A 40 -19.00 21.35 12.45
CA SER A 40 -17.58 21.00 12.32
C SER A 40 -16.73 21.97 13.14
N ARG A 41 -15.53 21.53 13.53
CA ARG A 41 -14.48 22.33 14.18
C ARG A 41 -13.10 21.89 13.72
N VAL A 42 -12.10 22.72 14.04
CA VAL A 42 -10.70 22.41 13.76
C VAL A 42 -9.93 22.45 15.08
N LEU A 43 -9.09 21.44 15.30
CA LEU A 43 -8.01 21.46 16.30
C LEU A 43 -6.78 22.05 15.63
N ILE A 44 -6.10 22.97 16.28
CA ILE A 44 -4.88 23.61 15.79
C ILE A 44 -3.78 23.31 16.80
N ALA A 45 -2.86 22.44 16.42
CA ALA A 45 -1.70 22.12 17.26
C ALA A 45 -0.47 22.88 16.77
N SER A 46 0.28 23.48 17.70
CA SER A 46 1.47 24.30 17.47
C SER A 46 2.50 24.08 18.58
N GLN A 47 3.69 24.63 18.40
CA GLN A 47 4.83 24.41 19.32
C GLN A 47 5.17 22.92 19.42
N PRO A 48 5.69 22.30 18.33
CA PRO A 48 6.04 20.89 18.33
C PRO A 48 7.05 20.58 19.45
N LEU A 49 6.76 19.54 20.21
CA LEU A 49 7.64 19.04 21.25
C LEU A 49 8.72 18.12 20.62
N PRO A 50 9.89 17.98 21.23
CA PRO A 50 10.82 16.93 20.88
C PRO A 50 10.11 15.58 20.91
N SER A 51 10.26 14.80 19.86
CA SER A 51 9.67 13.46 19.78
C SER A 51 10.76 12.45 19.43
N GLU A 52 10.66 11.27 20.01
CA GLU A 52 11.45 10.14 19.57
C GLU A 52 11.02 9.70 18.15
N PRO A 53 11.94 9.08 17.38
CA PRO A 53 11.58 8.46 16.12
C PRO A 53 10.39 7.52 16.32
N PRO A 54 9.48 7.38 15.33
CA PRO A 54 8.37 6.46 15.44
C PRO A 54 8.89 5.05 15.68
N MET A 55 8.32 4.38 16.68
CA MET A 55 8.66 2.99 16.98
C MET A 55 8.29 2.10 15.79
N ILE A 56 9.22 1.23 15.40
CA ILE A 56 9.00 0.21 14.37
C ILE A 56 8.35 -0.99 15.03
N ALA A 57 7.10 -1.25 14.68
CA ALA A 57 6.45 -2.50 15.06
C ALA A 57 6.99 -3.64 14.19
N ARG A 58 7.18 -4.84 14.76
CA ARG A 58 7.71 -6.02 14.09
C ARG A 58 6.90 -7.25 14.48
N GLU A 59 6.60 -8.11 13.52
CA GLU A 59 5.90 -9.38 13.73
C GLU A 59 6.47 -10.44 12.80
N PHE A 60 6.74 -11.63 13.32
CA PHE A 60 7.19 -12.77 12.51
C PHE A 60 5.99 -13.63 12.12
N HIS A 61 5.77 -13.79 10.83
CA HIS A 61 4.72 -14.62 10.26
C HIS A 61 5.27 -15.99 9.92
N THR A 62 5.06 -16.96 10.82
CA THR A 62 5.62 -18.32 10.71
C THR A 62 5.13 -19.07 9.47
N ASP A 63 3.91 -18.79 9.03
CA ASP A 63 3.30 -19.38 7.82
C ASP A 63 3.94 -18.91 6.51
N LEU A 64 4.59 -17.74 6.53
CA LEU A 64 5.30 -17.17 5.40
C LEU A 64 6.82 -17.16 5.58
N GLY A 65 7.30 -17.40 6.79
CA GLY A 65 8.71 -17.37 7.13
C GLY A 65 9.35 -15.98 7.03
N ILE A 66 8.58 -14.90 7.20
CA ILE A 66 9.06 -13.52 7.08
C ILE A 66 8.76 -12.67 8.31
N TRP A 67 9.64 -11.70 8.57
CA TRP A 67 9.34 -10.55 9.41
C TRP A 67 8.57 -9.50 8.61
N VAL A 68 7.50 -8.97 9.19
CA VAL A 68 6.80 -7.78 8.69
C VAL A 68 7.03 -6.64 9.67
N CYS A 69 7.52 -5.52 9.15
CA CYS A 69 7.81 -4.32 9.92
C CYS A 69 6.88 -3.20 9.48
N ALA A 70 6.44 -2.36 10.43
CA ALA A 70 5.58 -1.24 10.13
C ALA A 70 5.92 -0.02 10.97
N THR A 71 5.89 1.15 10.35
CA THR A 71 6.03 2.45 11.00
C THR A 71 4.78 3.29 10.76
N GLY A 72 4.41 4.13 11.73
CA GLY A 72 3.32 5.09 11.59
C GLY A 72 1.98 4.43 11.22
N ALA A 73 1.24 5.07 10.31
CA ALA A 73 -0.09 4.65 9.88
C ALA A 73 -0.08 3.81 8.58
N THR A 74 0.93 2.95 8.42
CA THR A 74 1.01 2.03 7.27
C THR A 74 -0.19 1.09 7.28
N PHE A 75 -0.81 0.88 6.10
CA PHE A 75 -1.97 -0.01 5.94
C PHE A 75 -1.70 -1.40 6.55
N ALA A 76 -2.65 -1.93 7.30
CA ALA A 76 -2.60 -3.17 8.05
C ALA A 76 -1.50 -3.26 9.14
N GLY A 77 -0.56 -2.31 9.21
CA GLY A 77 0.57 -2.36 10.13
C GLY A 77 1.43 -3.59 9.87
N THR A 78 1.71 -4.39 10.92
CA THR A 78 2.43 -5.66 10.80
C THR A 78 1.54 -6.83 10.38
N ARG A 79 0.22 -6.65 10.35
CA ARG A 79 -0.72 -7.72 10.00
C ARG A 79 -0.78 -7.92 8.48
N ILE A 80 -1.15 -9.11 8.08
CA ILE A 80 -1.42 -9.43 6.68
C ILE A 80 -2.93 -9.51 6.50
N ASP A 81 -3.50 -8.60 5.71
CA ASP A 81 -4.94 -8.58 5.47
C ASP A 81 -5.40 -9.77 4.61
N ILE A 82 -6.70 -10.04 4.63
CA ILE A 82 -7.30 -11.21 3.96
C ILE A 82 -7.11 -11.14 2.43
N GLY A 83 -7.18 -9.94 1.84
CA GLY A 83 -6.97 -9.74 0.41
C GLY A 83 -5.53 -10.04 0.02
N THR A 84 -4.55 -9.53 0.79
CA THR A 84 -3.14 -9.86 0.60
C THR A 84 -2.89 -11.37 0.74
N ARG A 85 -3.51 -12.05 1.73
CA ARG A 85 -3.38 -13.52 1.85
C ARG A 85 -3.94 -14.27 0.63
N ALA A 86 -5.09 -13.84 0.09
CA ALA A 86 -5.64 -14.45 -1.13
C ALA A 86 -4.72 -14.23 -2.34
N LEU A 87 -4.09 -13.06 -2.44
CA LEU A 87 -3.12 -12.73 -3.47
C LEU A 87 -1.87 -13.60 -3.35
N LEU A 88 -1.26 -13.69 -2.15
CA LEU A 88 -0.07 -14.51 -1.90
C LEU A 88 -0.26 -15.98 -2.24
N ALA A 89 -1.47 -16.53 -2.05
CA ALA A 89 -1.77 -17.93 -2.34
C ALA A 89 -1.65 -18.29 -3.83
N VAL A 90 -1.81 -17.35 -4.75
CA VAL A 90 -1.73 -17.58 -6.20
C VAL A 90 -0.37 -17.21 -6.79
N LEU A 91 0.47 -16.42 -6.10
CA LEU A 91 1.75 -15.94 -6.63
C LEU A 91 2.71 -17.05 -7.08
N PRO A 92 2.78 -18.25 -6.44
CA PRO A 92 3.65 -19.32 -6.91
C PRO A 92 3.36 -19.80 -8.33
N THR A 93 2.14 -19.56 -8.84
CA THR A 93 1.67 -20.07 -10.15
C THR A 93 1.70 -19.04 -11.27
N VAL A 94 2.10 -17.78 -10.99
CA VAL A 94 2.04 -16.69 -11.97
C VAL A 94 3.43 -16.28 -12.43
N ALA A 95 3.56 -15.92 -13.70
CA ALA A 95 4.76 -15.43 -14.35
C ALA A 95 6.04 -16.18 -13.89
N PRO A 96 6.14 -17.51 -14.06
CA PRO A 96 7.26 -18.29 -13.52
C PRO A 96 8.62 -17.85 -14.08
N ASP A 97 8.64 -17.34 -15.31
CA ASP A 97 9.86 -16.92 -16.01
C ASP A 97 10.16 -15.42 -15.81
N ALA A 98 9.40 -14.72 -14.96
CA ALA A 98 9.63 -13.31 -14.70
C ALA A 98 10.99 -13.08 -14.06
N THR A 99 11.72 -12.10 -14.56
CA THR A 99 13.00 -11.60 -14.02
C THR A 99 12.85 -10.26 -13.32
N THR A 100 11.77 -9.52 -13.64
CA THR A 100 11.46 -8.21 -13.06
C THR A 100 10.02 -8.18 -12.57
N ALA A 101 9.80 -7.70 -11.34
CA ALA A 101 8.46 -7.55 -10.78
C ALA A 101 8.30 -6.23 -10.02
N ALA A 102 7.07 -5.73 -9.92
CA ALA A 102 6.73 -4.64 -9.01
C ALA A 102 5.59 -5.04 -8.07
N ASP A 103 5.74 -4.68 -6.78
CA ASP A 103 4.67 -4.61 -5.79
C ASP A 103 4.17 -3.15 -5.77
N LEU A 104 3.06 -2.90 -6.47
CA LEU A 104 2.49 -1.57 -6.66
C LEU A 104 1.53 -1.23 -5.52
N GLY A 105 1.86 -0.19 -4.75
CA GLY A 105 1.17 0.12 -3.50
C GLY A 105 1.59 -0.84 -2.39
N CYS A 106 2.90 -1.01 -2.20
CA CYS A 106 3.50 -2.09 -1.42
C CYS A 106 3.16 -2.08 0.09
N GLY A 107 2.68 -0.96 0.64
CA GLY A 107 2.38 -0.86 2.07
C GLY A 107 3.58 -1.22 2.94
N SER A 108 3.43 -2.25 3.79
CA SER A 108 4.54 -2.77 4.61
C SER A 108 5.52 -3.68 3.86
N GLY A 109 5.35 -3.88 2.55
CA GLY A 109 6.25 -4.66 1.71
C GLY A 109 6.09 -6.19 1.79
N VAL A 110 4.96 -6.67 2.29
CA VAL A 110 4.70 -8.11 2.47
C VAL A 110 4.78 -8.87 1.15
N VAL A 111 4.12 -8.35 0.10
CA VAL A 111 4.09 -9.02 -1.22
C VAL A 111 5.49 -9.04 -1.83
N ALA A 112 6.18 -7.90 -1.80
CA ALA A 112 7.56 -7.81 -2.27
C ALA A 112 8.48 -8.78 -1.52
N ALA A 113 8.35 -8.88 -0.18
CA ALA A 113 9.19 -9.77 0.63
C ALA A 113 8.95 -11.26 0.30
N VAL A 114 7.69 -11.68 0.17
CA VAL A 114 7.35 -13.07 -0.19
C VAL A 114 7.85 -13.41 -1.60
N LEU A 115 7.66 -12.52 -2.57
CA LEU A 115 8.17 -12.72 -3.94
C LEU A 115 9.69 -12.85 -3.96
N ALA A 116 10.39 -11.92 -3.31
CA ALA A 116 11.85 -11.87 -3.31
C ALA A 116 12.47 -13.07 -2.60
N GLN A 117 11.87 -13.53 -1.50
CA GLN A 117 12.31 -14.71 -0.77
C GLN A 117 12.11 -16.00 -1.59
N ALA A 118 10.95 -16.11 -2.25
CA ALA A 118 10.62 -17.30 -3.05
C ALA A 118 11.41 -17.37 -4.37
N ARG A 119 11.87 -16.22 -4.88
CA ARG A 119 12.56 -16.10 -6.18
C ARG A 119 13.78 -15.19 -6.04
N PRO A 120 14.94 -15.71 -5.57
CA PRO A 120 16.14 -14.89 -5.33
C PRO A 120 16.68 -14.16 -6.58
N GLU A 121 16.44 -14.70 -7.77
CA GLU A 121 16.87 -14.09 -9.04
C GLU A 121 15.88 -13.04 -9.58
N LEU A 122 14.69 -12.90 -8.97
CA LEU A 122 13.69 -11.93 -9.38
C LEU A 122 14.06 -10.55 -8.81
N ALA A 123 14.27 -9.55 -9.65
CA ALA A 123 14.41 -8.17 -9.22
C ALA A 123 13.03 -7.61 -8.86
N VAL A 124 12.80 -7.30 -7.59
CA VAL A 124 11.51 -6.82 -7.08
C VAL A 124 11.58 -5.34 -6.73
N LEU A 125 10.73 -4.54 -7.36
CA LEU A 125 10.49 -3.14 -7.03
C LEU A 125 9.26 -3.04 -6.10
N ALA A 126 9.44 -2.57 -4.88
CA ALA A 126 8.35 -2.21 -3.97
C ALA A 126 8.11 -0.69 -4.06
N SER A 127 6.93 -0.28 -4.50
CA SER A 127 6.62 1.14 -4.72
C SER A 127 5.36 1.57 -3.98
N ASP A 128 5.41 2.72 -3.32
CA ASP A 128 4.26 3.34 -2.65
C ASP A 128 4.39 4.86 -2.64
N VAL A 129 3.28 5.58 -2.68
CA VAL A 129 3.23 7.05 -2.56
C VAL A 129 3.47 7.51 -1.12
N SER A 130 3.13 6.68 -0.16
CA SER A 130 3.24 6.97 1.28
C SER A 130 4.67 6.81 1.78
N ALA A 131 5.24 7.87 2.37
CA ALA A 131 6.56 7.81 3.00
C ALA A 131 6.61 6.77 4.15
N GLY A 132 5.51 6.61 4.91
CA GLY A 132 5.41 5.62 5.98
C GLY A 132 5.42 4.18 5.45
N ALA A 133 4.71 3.93 4.33
CA ALA A 133 4.73 2.64 3.65
C ALA A 133 6.14 2.29 3.14
N VAL A 134 6.78 3.22 2.43
CA VAL A 134 8.15 3.06 1.93
C VAL A 134 9.14 2.78 3.06
N ALA A 135 9.05 3.52 4.17
CA ALA A 135 9.89 3.27 5.35
C ALA A 135 9.66 1.86 5.93
N SER A 136 8.39 1.43 6.01
CA SER A 136 8.01 0.10 6.48
C SER A 136 8.53 -1.01 5.56
N ALA A 137 8.35 -0.86 4.25
CA ALA A 137 8.81 -1.83 3.25
C ALA A 137 10.34 -1.99 3.27
N ARG A 138 11.10 -0.89 3.45
CA ARG A 138 12.57 -0.95 3.60
C ARG A 138 12.99 -1.76 4.81
N VAL A 139 12.40 -1.47 5.99
CA VAL A 139 12.72 -2.23 7.21
C VAL A 139 12.26 -3.68 7.10
N THR A 140 11.16 -3.97 6.40
CA THR A 140 10.73 -5.34 6.11
C THR A 140 11.76 -6.07 5.23
N ALA A 141 12.24 -5.44 4.16
CA ALA A 141 13.27 -6.03 3.30
C ALA A 141 14.59 -6.28 4.07
N GLU A 142 15.04 -5.31 4.85
CA GLU A 142 16.24 -5.41 5.71
C GLU A 142 16.11 -6.54 6.75
N ALA A 143 14.95 -6.62 7.44
CA ALA A 143 14.71 -7.62 8.48
C ALA A 143 14.72 -9.06 7.95
N ASN A 144 14.50 -9.24 6.64
CA ASN A 144 14.52 -10.53 5.95
C ASN A 144 15.78 -10.72 5.09
N ALA A 145 16.77 -9.82 5.19
CA ALA A 145 18.02 -9.87 4.41
C ALA A 145 17.82 -9.98 2.89
N LEU A 146 16.76 -9.34 2.36
CA LEU A 146 16.42 -9.40 0.94
C LEU A 146 17.26 -8.38 0.15
N THR A 147 18.17 -8.88 -0.68
CA THR A 147 19.08 -8.05 -1.49
C THR A 147 18.52 -7.74 -2.88
N ASN A 148 17.50 -8.47 -3.30
CA ASN A 148 16.82 -8.33 -4.59
C ASN A 148 15.55 -7.47 -4.55
N VAL A 149 15.33 -6.73 -3.44
CA VAL A 149 14.22 -5.77 -3.29
C VAL A 149 14.75 -4.34 -3.34
N THR A 150 14.23 -3.55 -4.25
CA THR A 150 14.42 -2.09 -4.30
C THR A 150 13.13 -1.40 -3.84
N VAL A 151 13.22 -0.48 -2.87
CA VAL A 151 12.04 0.23 -2.35
C VAL A 151 12.08 1.70 -2.75
N THR A 152 11.06 2.17 -3.46
CA THR A 152 10.96 3.55 -3.95
C THR A 152 9.69 4.24 -3.47
N ARG A 153 9.79 5.57 -3.29
CA ARG A 153 8.61 6.40 -3.11
C ARG A 153 8.21 6.99 -4.45
N ASP A 154 7.13 6.51 -5.02
CA ASP A 154 6.70 6.88 -6.36
C ASP A 154 5.15 6.82 -6.48
N ASP A 155 4.57 7.64 -7.32
CA ASP A 155 3.15 7.67 -7.59
C ASP A 155 2.83 6.84 -8.84
N ALA A 156 2.28 5.64 -8.60
CA ALA A 156 1.82 4.75 -9.67
C ALA A 156 2.92 4.38 -10.68
N LEU A 157 4.11 4.03 -10.18
CA LEU A 157 5.28 3.65 -11.00
C LEU A 157 5.67 4.71 -12.04
N GLY A 158 5.47 6.00 -11.73
CA GLY A 158 5.72 7.11 -12.65
C GLY A 158 7.15 7.20 -13.14
N ASP A 159 8.12 6.82 -12.30
CA ASP A 159 9.55 6.81 -12.62
C ASP A 159 10.00 5.55 -13.38
N GLN A 160 9.10 4.54 -13.53
CA GLN A 160 9.44 3.31 -14.25
C GLN A 160 9.26 3.49 -15.75
N PRO A 161 10.23 3.00 -16.57
CA PRO A 161 10.08 3.00 -18.01
C PRO A 161 8.87 2.19 -18.49
N ASP A 162 8.31 2.55 -19.64
CA ASP A 162 7.30 1.77 -20.33
C ASP A 162 7.86 0.38 -20.71
N ALA A 163 7.01 -0.65 -20.67
CA ALA A 163 7.34 -2.01 -21.08
C ALA A 163 8.64 -2.56 -20.44
N SER A 164 8.87 -2.31 -19.14
CA SER A 164 10.08 -2.69 -18.40
C SER A 164 9.91 -3.87 -17.46
N LEU A 165 8.67 -4.22 -17.10
CA LEU A 165 8.38 -5.23 -16.08
C LEU A 165 7.67 -6.47 -16.67
N ASP A 166 8.03 -7.64 -16.14
CA ASP A 166 7.39 -8.92 -16.50
C ASP A 166 6.14 -9.17 -15.66
N LEU A 167 6.15 -8.71 -14.39
CA LEU A 167 5.07 -8.93 -13.43
C LEU A 167 4.78 -7.63 -12.66
N VAL A 168 3.52 -7.29 -12.51
CA VAL A 168 3.04 -6.31 -11.52
C VAL A 168 2.05 -6.99 -10.60
N VAL A 169 2.23 -6.85 -9.30
CA VAL A 169 1.30 -7.32 -8.27
C VAL A 169 0.64 -6.11 -7.61
N LEU A 170 -0.68 -6.16 -7.42
CA LEU A 170 -1.44 -5.02 -6.95
C LEU A 170 -2.56 -5.43 -6.00
N ASN A 171 -2.54 -4.87 -4.80
CA ASN A 171 -3.68 -4.83 -3.89
C ASN A 171 -4.15 -3.36 -3.77
N PRO A 172 -5.05 -2.88 -4.64
CA PRO A 172 -5.40 -1.47 -4.69
C PRO A 172 -6.16 -1.03 -3.44
N PRO A 173 -6.06 0.25 -3.03
CA PRO A 173 -6.82 0.78 -1.92
C PRO A 173 -8.33 0.74 -2.24
N PHE A 174 -9.12 0.09 -1.38
CA PHE A 174 -10.57 -0.05 -1.57
C PHE A 174 -11.36 1.11 -0.99
N HIS A 175 -10.79 1.84 -0.01
CA HIS A 175 -11.44 2.95 0.69
C HIS A 175 -10.44 4.09 0.90
N LEU A 176 -10.68 5.22 0.26
CA LEU A 176 -10.10 6.50 0.64
C LEU A 176 -11.17 7.28 1.43
N GLY A 177 -11.24 7.05 2.76
CA GLY A 177 -12.26 7.62 3.62
C GLY A 177 -13.64 6.94 3.47
N ALA A 178 -14.74 7.70 3.59
CA ALA A 178 -16.11 7.18 3.53
C ALA A 178 -16.67 6.98 2.11
N THR A 179 -15.84 7.19 1.07
CA THR A 179 -16.26 7.13 -0.33
C THR A 179 -15.44 6.09 -1.08
N VAL A 180 -16.10 5.25 -1.87
CA VAL A 180 -15.41 4.32 -2.80
C VAL A 180 -14.87 5.15 -3.96
N HIS A 181 -13.56 5.35 -4.04
CA HIS A 181 -12.91 6.05 -5.14
C HIS A 181 -12.42 5.03 -6.18
N THR A 182 -13.25 4.72 -7.15
CA THR A 182 -12.89 3.86 -8.31
C THR A 182 -11.76 4.46 -9.15
N GLY A 183 -11.61 5.78 -9.16
CA GLY A 183 -10.56 6.48 -9.92
C GLY A 183 -9.13 6.16 -9.47
N ALA A 184 -8.89 5.84 -8.19
CA ALA A 184 -7.56 5.46 -7.73
C ALA A 184 -7.13 4.09 -8.29
N ALA A 185 -8.03 3.10 -8.30
CA ALA A 185 -7.74 1.79 -8.86
C ALA A 185 -7.51 1.86 -10.38
N SER A 186 -8.34 2.63 -11.11
CA SER A 186 -8.17 2.85 -12.56
C SER A 186 -6.82 3.44 -12.91
N LYS A 187 -6.32 4.42 -12.12
CA LYS A 187 -4.97 4.98 -12.29
C LYS A 187 -3.90 3.91 -12.14
N LEU A 188 -4.01 3.05 -11.13
CA LEU A 188 -3.03 1.97 -10.89
C LEU A 188 -3.09 0.90 -11.98
N PHE A 189 -4.27 0.56 -12.51
CA PHE A 189 -4.39 -0.36 -13.65
C PHE A 189 -3.74 0.21 -14.92
N ALA A 190 -3.95 1.49 -15.20
CA ALA A 190 -3.32 2.15 -16.34
C ALA A 190 -1.79 2.21 -16.18
N ALA A 191 -1.30 2.49 -14.98
CA ALA A 191 0.13 2.48 -14.67
C ALA A 191 0.74 1.09 -14.87
N ALA A 192 0.10 0.04 -14.34
CA ALA A 192 0.54 -1.34 -14.53
C ALA A 192 0.56 -1.72 -16.02
N ALA A 193 -0.48 -1.35 -16.78
CA ALA A 193 -0.54 -1.60 -18.22
C ALA A 193 0.60 -0.89 -18.99
N ARG A 194 1.02 0.30 -18.55
CA ARG A 194 2.11 1.04 -19.17
C ARG A 194 3.47 0.37 -18.96
N VAL A 195 3.77 -0.01 -17.73
CA VAL A 195 5.10 -0.55 -17.37
C VAL A 195 5.29 -2.02 -17.73
N LEU A 196 4.19 -2.78 -17.90
CA LEU A 196 4.27 -4.18 -18.30
C LEU A 196 4.78 -4.34 -19.73
N LYS A 197 5.72 -5.27 -19.93
CA LYS A 197 6.14 -5.78 -21.24
C LYS A 197 4.95 -6.44 -21.94
N GLN A 198 5.02 -6.57 -23.27
CA GLN A 198 4.08 -7.42 -24.00
C GLN A 198 4.11 -8.85 -23.47
N GLY A 199 2.95 -9.43 -23.18
CA GLY A 199 2.83 -10.74 -22.52
C GLY A 199 3.06 -10.73 -21.02
N GLY A 200 3.52 -9.62 -20.43
CA GLY A 200 3.67 -9.45 -18.98
C GLY A 200 2.35 -9.53 -18.24
N GLU A 201 2.39 -9.85 -16.96
CA GLU A 201 1.19 -10.17 -16.17
C GLU A 201 0.93 -9.13 -15.06
N LEU A 202 -0.31 -8.66 -14.94
CA LEU A 202 -0.83 -7.97 -13.77
C LEU A 202 -1.64 -8.95 -12.91
N VAL A 203 -1.22 -9.18 -11.68
CA VAL A 203 -2.01 -9.96 -10.71
C VAL A 203 -2.62 -9.01 -9.69
N THR A 204 -3.96 -9.01 -9.63
CA THR A 204 -4.69 -8.03 -8.82
C THR A 204 -5.69 -8.73 -7.91
N VAL A 205 -5.72 -8.34 -6.62
CA VAL A 205 -6.79 -8.72 -5.70
C VAL A 205 -7.72 -7.53 -5.47
N TYR A 206 -9.04 -7.79 -5.39
CA TYR A 206 -10.03 -6.76 -5.08
C TYR A 206 -11.28 -7.37 -4.44
N ASN A 207 -12.07 -6.53 -3.77
CA ASN A 207 -13.37 -6.94 -3.23
C ASN A 207 -14.29 -7.38 -4.37
N SER A 208 -14.84 -8.60 -4.29
CA SER A 208 -15.60 -9.25 -5.37
C SER A 208 -16.78 -8.42 -5.90
N HIS A 209 -17.37 -7.55 -5.06
CA HIS A 209 -18.48 -6.67 -5.47
C HIS A 209 -18.05 -5.50 -6.37
N LEU A 210 -16.75 -5.18 -6.47
CA LEU A 210 -16.26 -4.06 -7.30
C LEU A 210 -16.21 -4.40 -8.79
N GLY A 211 -16.13 -5.68 -9.15
CA GLY A 211 -16.27 -6.14 -10.54
C GLY A 211 -15.22 -5.63 -11.53
N TYR A 212 -13.99 -5.39 -11.09
CA TYR A 212 -12.92 -4.76 -11.92
C TYR A 212 -12.48 -5.57 -13.14
N ARG A 213 -12.93 -6.83 -13.31
CA ARG A 213 -12.50 -7.70 -14.42
C ARG A 213 -12.68 -7.05 -15.79
N ALA A 214 -13.84 -6.43 -16.05
CA ALA A 214 -14.11 -5.79 -17.32
C ALA A 214 -13.18 -4.62 -17.60
N GLU A 215 -12.86 -3.81 -16.59
CA GLU A 215 -11.93 -2.70 -16.69
C GLU A 215 -10.49 -3.20 -16.93
N LEU A 216 -10.05 -4.21 -16.17
CA LEU A 216 -8.75 -4.84 -16.33
C LEU A 216 -8.58 -5.41 -17.75
N THR A 217 -9.61 -6.10 -18.28
CA THR A 217 -9.60 -6.61 -19.66
C THR A 217 -9.46 -5.50 -20.68
N ARG A 218 -10.12 -4.37 -20.47
CA ARG A 218 -10.07 -3.21 -21.38
C ARG A 218 -8.73 -2.49 -21.30
N VAL A 219 -8.13 -2.34 -20.11
CA VAL A 219 -6.95 -1.49 -19.87
C VAL A 219 -5.65 -2.25 -20.05
N VAL A 220 -5.60 -3.50 -19.60
CA VAL A 220 -4.39 -4.33 -19.64
C VAL A 220 -4.45 -5.35 -20.76
N GLY A 221 -5.52 -6.16 -20.81
CA GLY A 221 -5.71 -7.21 -21.78
C GLY A 221 -6.50 -8.40 -21.20
N PRO A 222 -6.50 -9.56 -21.86
CA PRO A 222 -7.23 -10.76 -21.42
C PRO A 222 -7.05 -11.04 -19.94
N THR A 223 -8.17 -11.22 -19.22
CA THR A 223 -8.18 -11.30 -17.77
C THR A 223 -8.88 -12.57 -17.29
N ASP A 224 -8.14 -13.43 -16.59
CA ASP A 224 -8.59 -14.67 -15.99
C ASP A 224 -8.80 -14.50 -14.48
N GLU A 225 -9.80 -15.20 -13.92
CA GLU A 225 -9.99 -15.33 -12.49
C GLU A 225 -9.12 -16.49 -11.98
N LEU A 226 -8.18 -16.19 -11.07
CA LEU A 226 -7.31 -17.21 -10.47
C LEU A 226 -7.89 -17.78 -9.18
N SER A 227 -8.58 -16.95 -8.40
CA SER A 227 -9.19 -17.35 -7.14
C SER A 227 -10.36 -16.44 -6.80
N ARG A 228 -11.38 -17.00 -6.15
CA ARG A 228 -12.53 -16.25 -5.66
C ARG A 228 -13.02 -16.76 -4.33
N THR A 229 -13.30 -15.82 -3.43
CA THR A 229 -14.00 -16.05 -2.16
C THR A 229 -15.27 -15.20 -2.14
N SER A 230 -16.07 -15.30 -1.09
CA SER A 230 -17.23 -14.41 -0.91
C SER A 230 -16.85 -12.92 -0.81
N LYS A 231 -15.62 -12.61 -0.43
CA LYS A 231 -15.16 -11.24 -0.21
C LYS A 231 -14.19 -10.74 -1.28
N PHE A 232 -13.28 -11.58 -1.76
CA PHE A 232 -12.17 -11.20 -2.63
C PHE A 232 -12.13 -12.04 -3.90
N THR A 233 -11.75 -11.39 -4.98
CA THR A 233 -11.42 -12.01 -6.26
C THR A 233 -9.98 -11.68 -6.61
N VAL A 234 -9.20 -12.67 -7.02
CA VAL A 234 -7.85 -12.50 -7.57
C VAL A 234 -7.90 -12.78 -9.07
N THR A 235 -7.39 -11.85 -9.84
CA THR A 235 -7.34 -11.97 -11.31
C THR A 235 -5.91 -11.83 -11.81
N ARG A 236 -5.68 -12.43 -12.98
CA ARG A 236 -4.49 -12.24 -13.79
C ARG A 236 -4.89 -11.63 -15.13
N SER A 237 -4.29 -10.49 -15.46
CA SER A 237 -4.46 -9.84 -16.76
C SER A 237 -3.13 -9.90 -17.52
N ARG A 238 -3.15 -10.30 -18.79
CA ARG A 238 -1.96 -10.30 -19.65
C ARG A 238 -1.93 -9.08 -20.53
N LYS A 239 -0.78 -8.42 -20.59
CA LYS A 239 -0.57 -7.28 -21.47
C LYS A 239 -0.57 -7.72 -22.93
N ASN A 240 -1.46 -7.09 -23.73
CA ASN A 240 -1.48 -7.26 -25.20
C ASN A 240 -0.30 -6.60 -25.87
#